data_ec414e0cb3996b726eb2fba043e64243
#
_entry.id   ec414e0cb3996b726eb2fba043e64243
#
_cell.length_a   1.000
_cell.length_b   1.000
_cell.length_c   1.000
_cell.angle_alpha   90.00
_cell.angle_beta   90.00
_cell.angle_gamma   90.00
#
_symmetry.space_group_name_H-M   'P 1'
#
loop_
_entity.id
_entity.type
_entity.pdbx_description
1 polymer ?
#
loop_
_entity_poly.entity_id
_entity_poly.type
_entity_poly.pdbx_seq_one_letter_code
_entity_poly.pdbx_strand_id
1 'polypeptide(L)'
;MPVLALLLLVALMAATPPAPPPTLRAVALSPLETATAVPTASATPTPSPQPLPTLTPTLARREFIESYEVKVAPTSFLPGRGPVLPGEFVYAGRRLDFYVGRGTFSADQVLDIAVKAEYALGYLQRRFDVQLTERVSVGFYNPVLAPTHDTRGIAYTHDRTNIRIFYRSDEDPYHALVILTHELAHALQAEAYGREAQARADLVLLEGLATWISGEYWLSLSESSSFQARARELYQAGYRGNLAALANSANSMAAYEMWAGFVDYLAHTYGWDKFNELYANGRGRAPGSADYRGIYGKSFQELYTEWYTTLR
;
A
#
# COMPACT_ATOMS: atom_id res chain seq x y z
N MET A 1 17.03 -39.05 12.64
CA MET A 1 16.62 -37.67 12.38
C MET A 1 15.24 -37.72 11.75
N PRO A 2 14.12 -37.56 12.46
CA PRO A 2 12.82 -37.60 11.83
C PRO A 2 12.36 -36.17 11.46
N VAL A 3 11.97 -36.02 10.21
CA VAL A 3 11.29 -34.85 9.65
C VAL A 3 9.82 -34.87 10.11
N LEU A 4 9.41 -33.86 10.86
CA LEU A 4 8.01 -33.70 11.33
C LEU A 4 7.20 -33.03 10.22
N ALA A 5 6.39 -33.80 9.50
CA ALA A 5 5.41 -33.29 8.56
C ALA A 5 4.16 -32.83 9.34
N LEU A 6 3.85 -31.54 9.28
CA LEU A 6 2.62 -30.98 9.84
C LEU A 6 1.49 -31.15 8.81
N LEU A 7 0.60 -32.13 9.04
CA LEU A 7 -0.62 -32.34 8.29
C LEU A 7 -1.67 -31.29 8.71
N LEU A 8 -2.05 -30.41 7.80
CA LEU A 8 -3.17 -29.47 7.96
C LEU A 8 -4.47 -30.20 7.56
N LEU A 9 -5.32 -30.49 8.53
CA LEU A 9 -6.63 -31.09 8.32
C LEU A 9 -7.61 -30.01 7.82
N VAL A 10 -7.99 -30.07 6.53
CA VAL A 10 -9.03 -29.19 5.95
C VAL A 10 -10.40 -29.83 6.19
N ALA A 11 -11.19 -29.26 7.09
CA ALA A 11 -12.61 -29.59 7.24
C ALA A 11 -13.40 -28.96 6.09
N LEU A 12 -14.01 -29.80 5.26
CA LEU A 12 -14.89 -29.41 4.15
C LEU A 12 -16.26 -29.05 4.74
N MET A 13 -16.56 -27.75 4.91
CA MET A 13 -17.91 -27.26 5.18
C MET A 13 -18.52 -26.77 3.86
N ALA A 14 -19.71 -27.25 3.55
CA ALA A 14 -20.48 -26.86 2.38
C ALA A 14 -20.79 -25.35 2.45
N ALA A 15 -20.21 -24.57 1.55
CA ALA A 15 -20.42 -23.13 1.47
C ALA A 15 -21.61 -22.81 0.57
N THR A 16 -22.56 -22.05 1.09
CA THR A 16 -23.54 -21.26 0.30
C THR A 16 -22.75 -20.30 -0.60
N PRO A 17 -23.19 -20.06 -1.84
CA PRO A 17 -22.50 -19.16 -2.75
C PRO A 17 -22.45 -17.74 -2.16
N PRO A 18 -21.30 -17.06 -2.23
CA PRO A 18 -21.15 -15.70 -1.72
C PRO A 18 -22.01 -14.72 -2.51
N ALA A 19 -22.56 -13.73 -1.81
CA ALA A 19 -23.21 -12.59 -2.43
C ALA A 19 -22.22 -11.85 -3.36
N PRO A 20 -22.71 -11.25 -4.46
CA PRO A 20 -21.83 -10.51 -5.37
C PRO A 20 -21.13 -9.37 -4.61
N PRO A 21 -19.85 -9.08 -4.93
CA PRO A 21 -19.10 -8.02 -4.29
C PRO A 21 -19.82 -6.67 -4.50
N PRO A 22 -19.69 -5.74 -3.55
CA PRO A 22 -20.23 -4.39 -3.71
C PRO A 22 -19.61 -3.75 -4.96
N THR A 23 -20.46 -3.25 -5.83
CA THR A 23 -20.06 -2.52 -7.04
C THR A 23 -19.38 -1.22 -6.57
N LEU A 24 -18.07 -1.14 -6.68
CA LEU A 24 -17.34 0.12 -6.51
C LEU A 24 -17.89 1.11 -7.55
N ARG A 25 -18.56 2.13 -7.06
CA ARG A 25 -19.18 3.17 -7.90
C ARG A 25 -18.04 3.97 -8.54
N ALA A 26 -17.81 3.74 -9.84
CA ALA A 26 -16.97 4.61 -10.63
C ALA A 26 -17.49 6.03 -10.50
N VAL A 27 -16.64 6.96 -10.06
CA VAL A 27 -16.94 8.39 -10.15
C VAL A 27 -16.92 8.72 -11.63
N ALA A 28 -18.11 8.83 -12.21
CA ALA A 28 -18.28 9.28 -13.59
C ALA A 28 -17.77 10.74 -13.65
N LEU A 29 -16.69 10.94 -14.37
CA LEU A 29 -16.29 12.25 -14.85
C LEU A 29 -17.41 12.72 -15.80
N SER A 30 -18.06 13.83 -15.47
CA SER A 30 -19.09 14.44 -16.31
C SER A 30 -18.57 14.66 -17.72
N PRO A 31 -19.38 14.39 -18.74
CA PRO A 31 -18.99 14.66 -20.13
C PRO A 31 -18.80 16.16 -20.32
N LEU A 32 -17.67 16.50 -20.95
CA LEU A 32 -17.33 17.85 -21.37
C LEU A 32 -18.38 18.31 -22.36
N GLU A 33 -19.11 19.37 -22.03
CA GLU A 33 -20.09 19.98 -22.92
C GLU A 33 -19.42 20.42 -24.22
N THR A 34 -20.05 20.09 -25.32
CA THR A 34 -19.62 20.45 -26.68
C THR A 34 -19.71 21.98 -26.84
N ALA A 35 -18.56 22.62 -26.91
CA ALA A 35 -18.49 24.05 -27.13
C ALA A 35 -18.91 24.39 -28.57
N THR A 36 -19.97 25.17 -28.68
CA THR A 36 -20.45 25.79 -29.90
C THR A 36 -19.43 26.80 -30.41
N ALA A 37 -19.15 26.76 -31.70
CA ALA A 37 -18.20 27.66 -32.37
C ALA A 37 -18.59 29.13 -32.20
N VAL A 38 -17.65 29.94 -31.69
CA VAL A 38 -17.74 31.40 -31.59
C VAL A 38 -16.83 32.05 -32.65
N PRO A 39 -17.23 33.17 -33.26
CA PRO A 39 -16.56 33.72 -34.41
C PRO A 39 -15.20 34.35 -34.10
N THR A 40 -14.30 34.29 -35.09
CA THR A 40 -12.94 34.81 -35.10
C THR A 40 -12.86 36.28 -34.69
N ALA A 41 -12.20 36.52 -33.56
CA ALA A 41 -11.83 37.87 -33.12
C ALA A 41 -10.34 38.12 -33.37
N SER A 42 -10.09 39.34 -33.76
CA SER A 42 -8.86 40.02 -34.10
C SER A 42 -7.63 39.70 -33.22
N ALA A 43 -6.46 39.60 -33.87
CA ALA A 43 -5.17 39.33 -33.24
C ALA A 43 -4.84 40.36 -32.11
N THR A 44 -4.77 39.87 -30.89
CA THR A 44 -4.24 40.61 -29.72
C THR A 44 -2.70 40.42 -29.68
N PRO A 45 -1.94 41.46 -29.34
CA PRO A 45 -0.46 41.36 -29.33
C PRO A 45 0.01 40.28 -28.30
N THR A 46 0.96 39.50 -28.75
CA THR A 46 1.63 38.45 -27.97
C THR A 46 2.24 39.05 -26.68
N PRO A 47 1.83 38.58 -25.50
CA PRO A 47 2.48 39.04 -24.28
C PRO A 47 3.94 38.58 -24.22
N SER A 48 4.81 39.49 -23.81
CA SER A 48 6.23 39.21 -23.53
C SER A 48 6.37 38.04 -22.57
N PRO A 49 7.33 37.12 -22.74
CA PRO A 49 7.50 35.99 -21.86
C PRO A 49 7.73 36.47 -20.42
N GLN A 50 6.80 36.15 -19.53
CA GLN A 50 7.01 36.34 -18.10
C GLN A 50 8.17 35.44 -17.66
N PRO A 51 9.06 35.93 -16.79
CA PRO A 51 10.09 35.07 -16.20
C PRO A 51 9.41 33.91 -15.49
N LEU A 52 9.89 32.69 -15.76
CA LEU A 52 9.44 31.50 -15.04
C LEU A 52 9.56 31.77 -13.53
N PRO A 53 8.55 31.41 -12.73
CA PRO A 53 8.67 31.52 -11.28
C PRO A 53 9.90 30.72 -10.84
N THR A 54 10.77 31.38 -10.08
CA THR A 54 11.91 30.74 -9.42
C THR A 54 11.33 29.60 -8.56
N LEU A 55 11.68 28.35 -8.89
CA LEU A 55 11.23 27.21 -8.11
C LEU A 55 11.69 27.41 -6.67
N THR A 56 10.76 27.63 -5.77
CA THR A 56 11.01 27.56 -4.32
C THR A 56 11.64 26.20 -4.05
N PRO A 57 12.73 26.09 -3.28
CA PRO A 57 13.31 24.80 -2.96
C PRO A 57 12.23 23.91 -2.40
N THR A 58 11.98 22.79 -3.08
CA THR A 58 11.02 21.77 -2.61
C THR A 58 11.58 21.23 -1.30
N LEU A 59 10.79 21.31 -0.24
CA LEU A 59 11.12 20.63 1.03
C LEU A 59 11.44 19.17 0.74
N ALA A 60 12.41 18.59 1.47
CA ALA A 60 12.66 17.16 1.41
C ALA A 60 11.32 16.42 1.63
N ARG A 61 11.12 15.29 0.93
CA ARG A 61 9.83 14.60 0.93
C ARG A 61 9.36 14.22 2.33
N ARG A 62 10.27 13.82 3.21
CA ARG A 62 9.98 13.57 4.62
C ARG A 62 9.38 14.81 5.31
N GLU A 63 10.02 15.98 5.17
CA GLU A 63 9.53 17.24 5.74
C GLU A 63 8.17 17.63 5.15
N PHE A 64 7.96 17.41 3.85
CA PHE A 64 6.68 17.63 3.20
C PHE A 64 5.58 16.75 3.82
N ILE A 65 5.85 15.47 4.05
CA ILE A 65 4.90 14.54 4.64
C ILE A 65 4.60 14.93 6.09
N GLU A 66 5.63 15.22 6.89
CA GLU A 66 5.46 15.66 8.27
C GLU A 66 4.60 16.94 8.36
N SER A 67 4.78 17.88 7.43
CA SER A 67 3.94 19.08 7.35
C SER A 67 2.53 18.81 6.76
N TYR A 68 2.41 17.81 5.91
CA TYR A 68 1.15 17.42 5.26
C TYR A 68 0.24 16.63 6.21
N GLU A 69 0.78 15.82 7.09
CA GLU A 69 0.03 15.10 8.14
C GLU A 69 -0.86 16.04 8.95
N VAL A 70 -0.37 17.22 9.26
CA VAL A 70 -1.15 18.26 9.99
C VAL A 70 -2.34 18.77 9.18
N LYS A 71 -2.32 18.69 7.85
CA LYS A 71 -3.37 19.18 6.95
C LYS A 71 -4.38 18.11 6.54
N VAL A 72 -4.07 16.86 6.80
CA VAL A 72 -4.97 15.73 6.50
C VAL A 72 -5.95 15.56 7.64
N ALA A 73 -7.25 15.70 7.36
CA ALA A 73 -8.27 15.48 8.38
C ALA A 73 -8.14 14.06 8.95
N PRO A 74 -8.10 13.88 10.29
CA PRO A 74 -8.10 12.57 10.90
C PRO A 74 -9.37 11.81 10.52
N THR A 75 -9.28 10.49 10.53
CA THR A 75 -10.39 9.59 10.23
C THR A 75 -11.56 9.77 11.20
N SER A 76 -12.76 9.39 10.79
CA SER A 76 -13.92 9.32 11.68
C SER A 76 -13.67 8.30 12.81
N PHE A 77 -14.27 8.54 13.96
CA PHE A 77 -14.15 7.64 15.11
C PHE A 77 -14.89 6.31 14.88
N LEU A 78 -14.26 5.19 15.24
CA LEU A 78 -14.90 3.88 15.37
C LEU A 78 -15.05 3.52 16.85
N PRO A 79 -16.26 3.15 17.31
CA PRO A 79 -16.49 2.75 18.69
C PRO A 79 -15.86 1.39 19.00
N GLY A 80 -15.76 1.09 20.29
CA GLY A 80 -15.25 -0.20 20.79
C GLY A 80 -13.74 -0.25 20.89
N ARG A 81 -13.20 -1.47 20.85
CA ARG A 81 -11.77 -1.77 20.95
C ARG A 81 -11.37 -2.79 19.89
N GLY A 82 -10.16 -2.66 19.37
CA GLY A 82 -9.52 -3.67 18.56
C GLY A 82 -9.15 -4.93 19.36
N PRO A 83 -8.53 -5.95 18.73
CA PRO A 83 -8.00 -7.12 19.43
C PRO A 83 -6.98 -6.71 20.50
N VAL A 84 -7.01 -7.38 21.66
CA VAL A 84 -5.99 -7.15 22.69
C VAL A 84 -4.68 -7.77 22.24
N LEU A 85 -3.61 -6.98 22.26
CA LEU A 85 -2.26 -7.42 21.94
C LEU A 85 -1.40 -7.55 23.19
N PRO A 86 -0.34 -8.40 23.17
CA PRO A 86 0.63 -8.46 24.26
C PRO A 86 1.31 -7.10 24.50
N GLY A 87 1.59 -6.77 25.76
CA GLY A 87 2.27 -5.53 26.15
C GLY A 87 1.37 -4.54 26.84
N GLU A 88 1.90 -3.35 27.08
CA GLU A 88 1.18 -2.24 27.69
C GLU A 88 0.30 -1.55 26.66
N PHE A 89 -0.95 -1.25 27.04
CA PHE A 89 -1.83 -0.41 26.24
C PHE A 89 -1.43 1.05 26.42
N VAL A 90 -1.08 1.72 25.31
CA VAL A 90 -0.56 3.09 25.33
C VAL A 90 -1.62 4.11 24.93
N TYR A 91 -2.37 3.83 23.84
CA TYR A 91 -3.24 4.84 23.27
C TYR A 91 -4.42 4.23 22.50
N ALA A 92 -5.60 4.84 22.68
CA ALA A 92 -6.77 4.61 21.84
C ALA A 92 -6.97 5.81 20.92
N GLY A 93 -6.62 5.63 19.65
CA GLY A 93 -6.88 6.60 18.63
C GLY A 93 -8.34 6.57 18.12
N ARG A 94 -8.60 7.18 16.99
CA ARG A 94 -9.93 7.20 16.36
C ARG A 94 -10.30 5.84 15.78
N ARG A 95 -9.34 5.14 15.15
CA ARG A 95 -9.53 3.82 14.53
C ARG A 95 -8.50 2.79 14.93
N LEU A 96 -7.40 3.23 15.55
CA LEU A 96 -6.27 2.39 15.92
C LEU A 96 -6.10 2.33 17.44
N ASP A 97 -5.79 1.15 17.95
CA ASP A 97 -5.44 0.90 19.36
C ASP A 97 -3.97 0.50 19.43
N PHE A 98 -3.16 1.15 20.28
CA PHE A 98 -1.71 0.99 20.32
C PHE A 98 -1.22 0.31 21.58
N TYR A 99 -0.28 -0.62 21.38
CA TYR A 99 0.35 -1.42 22.43
C TYR A 99 1.87 -1.37 22.29
N VAL A 100 2.58 -1.44 23.39
CA VAL A 100 4.04 -1.50 23.42
C VAL A 100 4.53 -2.70 24.23
N GLY A 101 5.40 -3.52 23.62
CA GLY A 101 6.11 -4.61 24.26
C GLY A 101 7.39 -4.14 24.95
N ARG A 102 8.19 -5.08 25.46
CA ARG A 102 9.49 -4.77 26.07
C ARG A 102 10.58 -4.71 24.99
N GLY A 103 11.58 -3.83 25.20
CA GLY A 103 12.78 -3.74 24.37
C GLY A 103 12.53 -3.18 22.96
N THR A 104 11.48 -2.37 22.81
CA THR A 104 11.16 -1.57 21.63
C THR A 104 11.07 -0.10 22.01
N PHE A 105 10.41 0.71 21.23
CA PHE A 105 10.15 2.12 21.51
C PHE A 105 9.56 2.36 22.91
N SER A 106 9.80 3.54 23.49
CA SER A 106 9.10 3.97 24.69
C SER A 106 7.62 4.25 24.43
N ALA A 107 6.81 4.31 25.49
CA ALA A 107 5.40 4.67 25.37
C ALA A 107 5.20 6.05 24.73
N ASP A 108 6.06 7.03 25.02
CA ASP A 108 6.02 8.38 24.42
C ASP A 108 6.33 8.35 22.92
N GLN A 109 7.34 7.57 22.50
CA GLN A 109 7.64 7.39 21.09
C GLN A 109 6.47 6.72 20.35
N VAL A 110 5.85 5.70 20.96
CA VAL A 110 4.67 5.03 20.39
C VAL A 110 3.48 5.97 20.33
N LEU A 111 3.29 6.85 21.31
CA LEU A 111 2.23 7.86 21.29
C LEU A 111 2.42 8.86 20.12
N ASP A 112 3.64 9.34 19.89
CA ASP A 112 3.95 10.21 18.75
C ASP A 112 3.66 9.52 17.41
N ILE A 113 4.10 8.26 17.25
CA ILE A 113 3.79 7.45 16.06
C ILE A 113 2.27 7.26 15.94
N ALA A 114 1.56 7.00 17.02
CA ALA A 114 0.12 6.74 17.04
C ALA A 114 -0.69 7.93 16.49
N VAL A 115 -0.35 9.15 16.92
CA VAL A 115 -0.98 10.36 16.41
C VAL A 115 -0.75 10.51 14.90
N LYS A 116 0.49 10.32 14.45
CA LYS A 116 0.85 10.39 13.03
C LYS A 116 0.18 9.29 12.21
N ALA A 117 0.05 8.09 12.76
CA ALA A 117 -0.59 6.95 12.10
C ALA A 117 -2.08 7.17 11.82
N GLU A 118 -2.80 7.89 12.67
CA GLU A 118 -4.21 8.24 12.39
C GLU A 118 -4.34 9.19 11.19
N TYR A 119 -3.42 10.14 11.03
CA TYR A 119 -3.36 10.99 9.83
C TYR A 119 -2.95 10.18 8.60
N ALA A 120 -1.94 9.32 8.73
CA ALA A 120 -1.51 8.43 7.68
C ALA A 120 -2.66 7.53 7.21
N LEU A 121 -3.42 6.92 8.12
CA LEU A 121 -4.60 6.14 7.79
C LEU A 121 -5.65 6.99 7.02
N GLY A 122 -5.87 8.24 7.41
CA GLY A 122 -6.73 9.16 6.68
C GLY A 122 -6.26 9.40 5.24
N TYR A 123 -4.94 9.53 5.04
CA TYR A 123 -4.34 9.62 3.71
C TYR A 123 -4.54 8.34 2.90
N LEU A 124 -4.24 7.16 3.47
CA LEU A 124 -4.38 5.87 2.79
C LEU A 124 -5.83 5.60 2.36
N GLN A 125 -6.80 5.86 3.25
CA GLN A 125 -8.22 5.68 2.98
C GLN A 125 -8.72 6.56 1.83
N ARG A 126 -8.24 7.79 1.73
CA ARG A 126 -8.58 8.67 0.59
C ARG A 126 -7.91 8.22 -0.70
N ARG A 127 -6.65 7.82 -0.62
CA ARG A 127 -5.89 7.36 -1.79
C ARG A 127 -6.48 6.09 -2.41
N PHE A 128 -6.97 5.19 -1.56
CA PHE A 128 -7.52 3.89 -1.99
C PHE A 128 -9.06 3.89 -2.10
N ASP A 129 -9.71 4.96 -1.63
CA ASP A 129 -11.17 5.10 -1.54
C ASP A 129 -11.85 3.97 -0.75
N VAL A 130 -11.18 3.49 0.31
CA VAL A 130 -11.66 2.41 1.19
C VAL A 130 -11.54 2.84 2.64
N GLN A 131 -12.56 2.55 3.44
CA GLN A 131 -12.59 2.88 4.87
C GLN A 131 -12.48 1.60 5.72
N LEU A 132 -11.71 1.66 6.81
CA LEU A 132 -11.77 0.60 7.82
C LEU A 132 -13.16 0.60 8.45
N THR A 133 -13.75 -0.58 8.61
CA THR A 133 -15.04 -0.77 9.30
C THR A 133 -14.88 -1.24 10.74
N GLU A 134 -13.73 -1.83 11.07
CA GLU A 134 -13.37 -2.29 12.41
C GLU A 134 -12.10 -1.60 12.92
N ARG A 135 -11.95 -1.50 14.24
CA ARG A 135 -10.73 -0.99 14.87
C ARG A 135 -9.58 -1.99 14.70
N VAL A 136 -8.42 -1.46 14.36
CA VAL A 136 -7.18 -2.22 14.19
C VAL A 136 -6.30 -2.00 15.41
N SER A 137 -5.74 -3.08 15.97
CA SER A 137 -4.73 -2.99 17.01
C SER A 137 -3.33 -3.05 16.43
N VAL A 138 -2.46 -2.16 16.89
CA VAL A 138 -1.06 -2.02 16.48
C VAL A 138 -0.18 -2.25 17.70
N GLY A 139 0.73 -3.21 17.60
CA GLY A 139 1.70 -3.49 18.67
C GLY A 139 3.13 -3.28 18.19
N PHE A 140 3.94 -2.60 19.01
CA PHE A 140 5.38 -2.43 18.78
C PHE A 140 6.16 -3.43 19.61
N TYR A 141 7.12 -4.13 19.02
CA TYR A 141 7.87 -5.21 19.64
C TYR A 141 9.36 -5.15 19.28
N ASN A 142 10.18 -5.77 20.13
CA ASN A 142 11.58 -5.97 19.80
C ASN A 142 11.73 -6.90 18.57
N PRO A 143 12.64 -6.62 17.63
CA PRO A 143 12.89 -7.45 16.44
C PRO A 143 13.20 -8.92 16.72
N VAL A 144 13.67 -9.27 17.92
CA VAL A 144 13.89 -10.67 18.32
C VAL A 144 12.59 -11.50 18.33
N LEU A 145 11.43 -10.85 18.39
CA LEU A 145 10.11 -11.48 18.33
C LEU A 145 9.54 -11.57 16.92
N ALA A 146 10.26 -11.04 15.94
CA ALA A 146 9.86 -11.13 14.53
C ALA A 146 9.99 -12.58 14.00
N PRO A 147 9.12 -13.03 13.09
CA PRO A 147 9.21 -14.38 12.51
C PRO A 147 10.52 -14.64 11.77
N THR A 148 11.10 -13.63 11.15
CA THR A 148 12.42 -13.64 10.53
C THR A 148 13.18 -12.38 10.90
N HIS A 149 14.51 -12.37 10.78
CA HIS A 149 15.33 -11.22 11.14
C HIS A 149 15.07 -9.97 10.25
N ASP A 150 14.53 -10.17 9.06
CA ASP A 150 14.22 -9.09 8.10
C ASP A 150 12.79 -8.56 8.23
N THR A 151 11.94 -9.23 9.02
CA THR A 151 10.55 -8.82 9.19
C THR A 151 10.47 -7.56 10.03
N ARG A 152 9.95 -6.47 9.46
CA ARG A 152 9.75 -5.18 10.14
C ARG A 152 8.29 -4.89 10.49
N GLY A 153 7.35 -5.46 9.73
CA GLY A 153 5.93 -5.36 9.98
C GLY A 153 5.19 -6.62 9.58
N ILE A 154 4.03 -6.86 10.15
CA ILE A 154 3.08 -7.90 9.73
C ILE A 154 1.67 -7.45 10.06
N ALA A 155 0.79 -7.49 9.05
CA ALA A 155 -0.64 -7.38 9.23
C ALA A 155 -1.29 -8.78 9.27
N TYR A 156 -1.95 -9.10 10.36
CA TYR A 156 -2.78 -10.28 10.50
C TYR A 156 -4.23 -9.90 10.19
N THR A 157 -4.72 -10.26 9.01
CA THR A 157 -6.05 -9.88 8.50
C THR A 157 -7.04 -11.03 8.44
N HIS A 158 -6.65 -12.23 8.90
CA HIS A 158 -7.48 -13.44 8.80
C HIS A 158 -8.78 -13.37 9.64
N ASP A 159 -8.67 -12.82 10.85
CA ASP A 159 -9.79 -12.62 11.77
C ASP A 159 -9.96 -11.12 12.05
N ARG A 160 -9.92 -10.68 13.29
CA ARG A 160 -9.87 -9.26 13.63
C ARG A 160 -8.47 -8.70 13.36
N THR A 161 -8.41 -7.68 12.52
CA THR A 161 -7.14 -7.16 12.04
C THR A 161 -6.26 -6.63 13.17
N ASN A 162 -5.02 -7.11 13.21
CA ASN A 162 -3.99 -6.58 14.08
C ASN A 162 -2.65 -6.50 13.33
N ILE A 163 -1.83 -5.54 13.73
CA ILE A 163 -0.54 -5.24 13.12
C ILE A 163 0.55 -5.34 14.18
N ARG A 164 1.69 -5.92 13.82
CA ARG A 164 2.88 -5.98 14.67
C ARG A 164 4.06 -5.34 13.95
N ILE A 165 4.72 -4.40 14.62
CA ILE A 165 5.84 -3.63 14.12
C ILE A 165 7.06 -3.95 14.98
N PHE A 166 8.20 -4.26 14.34
CA PHE A 166 9.38 -4.81 15.01
C PHE A 166 10.57 -3.84 14.88
N TYR A 167 10.80 -3.05 15.93
CA TYR A 167 11.87 -2.05 16.02
C TYR A 167 12.48 -2.02 17.42
N ARG A 168 13.77 -1.70 17.48
CA ARG A 168 14.45 -1.36 18.74
C ARG A 168 14.22 0.10 19.09
N SER A 169 14.48 0.45 20.34
CA SER A 169 14.30 1.83 20.86
C SER A 169 15.24 2.86 20.26
N ASP A 170 16.35 2.42 19.62
CA ASP A 170 17.37 3.26 19.00
C ASP A 170 17.20 3.41 17.49
N GLU A 171 16.20 2.77 16.89
CA GLU A 171 15.91 2.87 15.46
C GLU A 171 14.99 4.07 15.16
N ASP A 172 14.92 4.47 13.88
CA ASP A 172 14.15 5.64 13.44
C ASP A 172 12.64 5.40 13.58
N PRO A 173 11.92 6.16 14.43
CA PRO A 173 10.46 6.06 14.54
C PRO A 173 9.72 6.40 13.24
N TYR A 174 10.30 7.26 12.39
CA TYR A 174 9.70 7.58 11.11
C TYR A 174 9.70 6.38 10.16
N HIS A 175 10.80 5.62 10.10
CA HIS A 175 10.84 4.39 9.33
C HIS A 175 9.79 3.38 9.82
N ALA A 176 9.61 3.27 11.14
CA ALA A 176 8.55 2.44 11.72
C ALA A 176 7.13 2.91 11.32
N LEU A 177 6.90 4.22 11.25
CA LEU A 177 5.64 4.79 10.74
C LEU A 177 5.41 4.42 9.27
N VAL A 178 6.44 4.49 8.41
CA VAL A 178 6.32 4.09 7.01
C VAL A 178 5.96 2.61 6.87
N ILE A 179 6.62 1.74 7.62
CA ILE A 179 6.25 0.31 7.64
C ILE A 179 4.82 0.13 8.16
N LEU A 180 4.42 0.84 9.20
CA LEU A 180 3.04 0.79 9.69
C LEU A 180 2.04 1.22 8.61
N THR A 181 2.34 2.20 7.77
CA THR A 181 1.45 2.59 6.66
C THR A 181 1.28 1.47 5.63
N HIS A 182 2.35 0.72 5.36
CA HIS A 182 2.29 -0.47 4.50
C HIS A 182 1.40 -1.57 5.11
N GLU A 183 1.54 -1.83 6.40
CA GLU A 183 0.70 -2.82 7.10
C GLU A 183 -0.78 -2.37 7.20
N LEU A 184 -1.04 -1.07 7.36
CA LEU A 184 -2.38 -0.50 7.29
C LEU A 184 -3.00 -0.62 5.88
N ALA A 185 -2.18 -0.56 4.83
CA ALA A 185 -2.65 -0.81 3.47
C ALA A 185 -3.13 -2.26 3.30
N HIS A 186 -2.48 -3.25 3.93
CA HIS A 186 -3.00 -4.62 3.96
C HIS A 186 -4.35 -4.73 4.69
N ALA A 187 -4.57 -3.95 5.75
CA ALA A 187 -5.88 -3.87 6.39
C ALA A 187 -6.95 -3.33 5.43
N LEU A 188 -6.64 -2.28 4.66
CA LEU A 188 -7.53 -1.72 3.66
C LEU A 188 -7.77 -2.67 2.47
N GLN A 189 -6.79 -3.46 2.07
CA GLN A 189 -6.97 -4.51 1.06
C GLN A 189 -7.97 -5.57 1.55
N ALA A 190 -7.90 -5.96 2.83
CA ALA A 190 -8.86 -6.90 3.41
C ALA A 190 -10.29 -6.34 3.45
N GLU A 191 -10.45 -5.05 3.70
CA GLU A 191 -11.75 -4.37 3.62
C GLU A 191 -12.27 -4.30 2.17
N ALA A 192 -11.41 -3.97 1.21
CA ALA A 192 -11.80 -3.77 -0.19
C ALA A 192 -12.17 -5.08 -0.91
N TYR A 193 -11.36 -6.11 -0.71
CA TYR A 193 -11.47 -7.36 -1.48
C TYR A 193 -12.00 -8.54 -0.65
N GLY A 194 -12.06 -8.38 0.67
CA GLY A 194 -12.36 -9.47 1.60
C GLY A 194 -11.10 -10.28 1.96
N ARG A 195 -11.11 -10.83 3.17
CA ARG A 195 -9.99 -11.58 3.76
C ARG A 195 -9.59 -12.83 2.97
N GLU A 196 -10.59 -13.51 2.39
CA GLU A 196 -10.35 -14.71 1.58
C GLU A 196 -9.66 -14.39 0.26
N ALA A 197 -10.09 -13.35 -0.46
CA ALA A 197 -9.45 -12.90 -1.70
C ALA A 197 -8.03 -12.42 -1.43
N GLN A 198 -7.83 -11.63 -0.38
CA GLN A 198 -6.50 -11.19 0.04
C GLN A 198 -5.59 -12.38 0.38
N ALA A 199 -6.09 -13.40 1.08
CA ALA A 199 -5.31 -14.59 1.43
C ALA A 199 -4.83 -15.37 0.19
N ARG A 200 -5.55 -15.28 -0.92
CA ARG A 200 -5.21 -15.93 -2.20
C ARG A 200 -4.62 -14.99 -3.25
N ALA A 201 -4.43 -13.72 -2.92
CA ALA A 201 -3.87 -12.76 -3.86
C ALA A 201 -2.43 -13.16 -4.24
N ASP A 202 -2.08 -12.94 -5.50
CA ASP A 202 -0.72 -13.02 -6.01
C ASP A 202 0.21 -12.10 -5.19
N LEU A 203 1.38 -12.60 -4.80
CA LEU A 203 2.32 -11.85 -3.96
C LEU A 203 2.73 -10.51 -4.59
N VAL A 204 2.94 -10.48 -5.90
CA VAL A 204 3.30 -9.24 -6.62
C VAL A 204 2.18 -8.19 -6.50
N LEU A 205 0.93 -8.63 -6.62
CA LEU A 205 -0.23 -7.76 -6.50
C LEU A 205 -0.49 -7.35 -5.06
N LEU A 206 -0.35 -8.27 -4.11
CA LEU A 206 -0.56 -8.02 -2.70
C LEU A 206 0.39 -6.96 -2.16
N GLU A 207 1.69 -7.22 -2.27
CA GLU A 207 2.74 -6.34 -1.74
C GLU A 207 2.89 -5.07 -2.59
N GLY A 208 2.77 -5.22 -3.93
CA GLY A 208 2.81 -4.08 -4.84
C GLY A 208 1.67 -3.09 -4.59
N LEU A 209 0.45 -3.57 -4.36
CA LEU A 209 -0.69 -2.70 -4.04
C LEU A 209 -0.55 -2.07 -2.64
N ALA A 210 -0.10 -2.80 -1.62
CA ALA A 210 0.12 -2.24 -0.30
C ALA A 210 1.16 -1.12 -0.33
N THR A 211 2.27 -1.33 -1.04
CA THR A 211 3.29 -0.32 -1.26
C THR A 211 2.75 0.87 -2.06
N TRP A 212 1.97 0.63 -3.11
CA TRP A 212 1.34 1.68 -3.90
C TRP A 212 0.36 2.52 -3.08
N ILE A 213 -0.48 1.90 -2.23
CA ILE A 213 -1.40 2.58 -1.32
C ILE A 213 -0.64 3.46 -0.33
N SER A 214 0.52 2.99 0.19
CA SER A 214 1.38 3.75 1.11
C SER A 214 1.87 5.08 0.51
N GLY A 215 1.94 5.18 -0.82
CA GLY A 215 2.13 6.42 -1.56
C GLY A 215 3.32 7.25 -1.09
N GLU A 216 3.05 8.51 -0.69
CA GLU A 216 4.06 9.46 -0.26
C GLU A 216 4.91 8.98 0.91
N TYR A 217 4.31 8.24 1.86
CA TYR A 217 5.03 7.68 3.00
C TYR A 217 6.14 6.73 2.54
N TRP A 218 5.83 5.80 1.65
CA TRP A 218 6.84 4.87 1.13
C TRP A 218 7.87 5.56 0.24
N LEU A 219 7.42 6.41 -0.68
CA LEU A 219 8.29 7.14 -1.60
C LEU A 219 9.26 8.08 -0.88
N SER A 220 8.96 8.52 0.36
CA SER A 220 9.87 9.32 1.18
C SER A 220 11.17 8.60 1.54
N LEU A 221 11.19 7.27 1.53
CA LEU A 221 12.39 6.50 1.84
C LEU A 221 13.43 6.54 0.70
N SER A 222 12.99 6.82 -0.52
CA SER A 222 13.84 6.90 -1.70
C SER A 222 13.89 8.28 -2.33
N GLU A 223 13.18 9.27 -1.76
CA GLU A 223 13.02 10.64 -2.29
C GLU A 223 12.52 10.68 -3.75
N SER A 224 11.91 9.59 -4.23
CA SER A 224 11.44 9.48 -5.61
C SER A 224 10.09 10.19 -5.78
N SER A 225 9.85 10.78 -6.94
CA SER A 225 8.64 11.55 -7.23
C SER A 225 7.40 10.69 -7.47
N SER A 226 7.57 9.42 -7.86
CA SER A 226 6.50 8.46 -8.11
C SER A 226 7.04 7.03 -8.15
N PHE A 227 6.13 6.04 -8.07
CA PHE A 227 6.52 4.63 -8.23
C PHE A 227 7.05 4.34 -9.63
N GLN A 228 6.60 5.03 -10.69
CA GLN A 228 7.17 4.89 -12.03
C GLN A 228 8.59 5.48 -12.12
N ALA A 229 8.84 6.63 -11.48
CA ALA A 229 10.18 7.20 -11.40
C ALA A 229 11.12 6.26 -10.63
N ARG A 230 10.65 5.75 -9.47
CA ARG A 230 11.43 4.81 -8.67
C ARG A 230 11.72 3.50 -9.40
N ALA A 231 10.75 2.93 -10.08
CA ALA A 231 10.93 1.72 -10.88
C ALA A 231 11.94 1.96 -12.02
N ARG A 232 11.95 3.14 -12.64
CA ARG A 232 12.95 3.50 -13.66
C ARG A 232 14.37 3.55 -13.08
N GLU A 233 14.55 4.17 -11.92
CA GLU A 233 15.83 4.19 -11.19
C GLU A 233 16.33 2.77 -10.90
N LEU A 234 15.45 1.92 -10.36
CA LEU A 234 15.77 0.53 -10.06
C LEU A 234 16.07 -0.28 -11.33
N TYR A 235 15.30 -0.08 -12.40
CA TYR A 235 15.55 -0.70 -13.69
C TYR A 235 16.94 -0.32 -14.22
N GLN A 236 17.33 0.95 -14.12
CA GLN A 236 18.66 1.42 -14.50
C GLN A 236 19.75 0.85 -13.60
N ALA A 237 19.46 0.66 -12.31
CA ALA A 237 20.36 0.01 -11.34
C ALA A 237 20.50 -1.52 -11.54
N GLY A 238 19.78 -2.12 -12.50
CA GLY A 238 19.94 -3.53 -12.86
C GLY A 238 18.77 -4.45 -12.48
N TYR A 239 17.70 -3.96 -11.85
CA TYR A 239 16.50 -4.75 -11.54
C TYR A 239 15.65 -4.95 -12.82
N ARG A 240 16.20 -5.72 -13.79
CA ARG A 240 15.62 -5.93 -15.15
C ARG A 240 15.16 -7.35 -15.40
N GLY A 241 15.28 -8.21 -14.41
CA GLY A 241 15.01 -9.64 -14.53
C GLY A 241 13.52 -9.98 -14.44
N ASN A 242 13.27 -11.25 -14.13
CA ASN A 242 11.92 -11.74 -13.88
C ASN A 242 11.36 -11.07 -12.63
N LEU A 243 10.23 -10.35 -12.80
CA LEU A 243 9.57 -9.60 -11.73
C LEU A 243 9.15 -10.50 -10.56
N ALA A 244 8.74 -11.75 -10.83
CA ALA A 244 8.43 -12.73 -9.80
C ALA A 244 9.67 -13.16 -8.99
N ALA A 245 10.83 -13.21 -9.62
CA ALA A 245 12.06 -13.65 -8.95
C ALA A 245 12.57 -12.65 -7.91
N LEU A 246 12.08 -11.40 -7.94
CA LEU A 246 12.38 -10.38 -6.92
C LEU A 246 11.89 -10.79 -5.52
N ALA A 247 10.93 -11.71 -5.40
CA ALA A 247 10.50 -12.29 -4.13
C ALA A 247 11.66 -12.94 -3.35
N ASN A 248 12.70 -13.38 -4.05
CA ASN A 248 13.90 -13.99 -3.46
C ASN A 248 15.08 -13.01 -3.39
N SER A 249 14.84 -11.73 -3.65
CA SER A 249 15.87 -10.69 -3.59
C SER A 249 16.32 -10.46 -2.15
N ALA A 250 17.63 -10.29 -1.95
CA ALA A 250 18.16 -9.81 -0.67
C ALA A 250 17.71 -8.36 -0.33
N ASN A 251 17.25 -7.62 -1.33
CA ASN A 251 16.68 -6.29 -1.16
C ASN A 251 15.15 -6.34 -1.36
N SER A 252 14.43 -6.64 -0.30
CA SER A 252 12.96 -6.71 -0.31
C SER A 252 12.30 -5.36 -0.63
N MET A 253 12.89 -4.24 -0.20
CA MET A 253 12.36 -2.91 -0.51
C MET A 253 12.37 -2.63 -2.01
N ALA A 254 13.46 -2.95 -2.72
CA ALA A 254 13.51 -2.80 -4.17
C ALA A 254 12.46 -3.67 -4.88
N ALA A 255 12.21 -4.89 -4.37
CA ALA A 255 11.14 -5.74 -4.90
C ALA A 255 9.76 -5.07 -4.75
N TYR A 256 9.44 -4.56 -3.57
CA TYR A 256 8.17 -3.89 -3.27
C TYR A 256 7.96 -2.64 -4.13
N GLU A 257 9.01 -1.84 -4.32
CA GLU A 257 8.97 -0.64 -5.17
C GLU A 257 8.77 -0.99 -6.65
N MET A 258 9.44 -2.04 -7.15
CA MET A 258 9.20 -2.55 -8.51
C MET A 258 7.77 -3.09 -8.67
N TRP A 259 7.26 -3.84 -7.69
CA TRP A 259 5.89 -4.34 -7.73
C TRP A 259 4.86 -3.21 -7.64
N ALA A 260 5.11 -2.18 -6.83
CA ALA A 260 4.26 -0.98 -6.78
C ALA A 260 4.25 -0.23 -8.13
N GLY A 261 5.40 -0.10 -8.78
CA GLY A 261 5.49 0.46 -10.13
C GLY A 261 4.71 -0.37 -11.17
N PHE A 262 4.76 -1.70 -11.06
CA PHE A 262 3.98 -2.57 -11.94
C PHE A 262 2.47 -2.47 -11.69
N VAL A 263 2.03 -2.42 -10.43
CA VAL A 263 0.62 -2.17 -10.05
C VAL A 263 0.14 -0.83 -10.60
N ASP A 264 0.93 0.22 -10.41
CA ASP A 264 0.66 1.56 -10.94
C ASP A 264 0.50 1.54 -12.49
N TYR A 265 1.39 0.82 -13.18
CA TYR A 265 1.31 0.63 -14.63
C TYR A 265 0.02 -0.11 -15.05
N LEU A 266 -0.31 -1.21 -14.39
CA LEU A 266 -1.53 -1.99 -14.72
C LEU A 266 -2.79 -1.14 -14.53
N ALA A 267 -2.88 -0.42 -13.40
CA ALA A 267 -4.02 0.41 -13.06
C ALA A 267 -4.20 1.59 -14.04
N HIS A 268 -3.10 2.26 -14.42
CA HIS A 268 -3.16 3.40 -15.35
C HIS A 268 -3.34 2.98 -16.80
N THR A 269 -2.75 1.86 -17.22
CA THR A 269 -2.79 1.42 -18.62
C THR A 269 -4.06 0.67 -18.98
N TYR A 270 -4.55 -0.16 -18.06
CA TYR A 270 -5.67 -1.07 -18.31
C TYR A 270 -6.93 -0.75 -17.49
N GLY A 271 -6.83 0.17 -16.54
CA GLY A 271 -7.91 0.60 -15.65
C GLY A 271 -8.01 -0.21 -14.35
N TRP A 272 -8.54 0.46 -13.32
CA TRP A 272 -8.73 -0.11 -11.99
C TRP A 272 -9.71 -1.29 -11.98
N ASP A 273 -10.76 -1.28 -12.83
CA ASP A 273 -11.75 -2.36 -12.87
C ASP A 273 -11.09 -3.71 -13.17
N LYS A 274 -10.23 -3.76 -14.19
CA LYS A 274 -9.47 -4.97 -14.53
C LYS A 274 -8.45 -5.36 -13.46
N PHE A 275 -7.81 -4.37 -12.83
CA PHE A 275 -6.89 -4.63 -11.74
C PHE A 275 -7.63 -5.23 -10.53
N ASN A 276 -8.76 -4.67 -10.16
CA ASN A 276 -9.60 -5.16 -9.06
C ASN A 276 -10.10 -6.59 -9.33
N GLU A 277 -10.53 -6.87 -10.57
CA GLU A 277 -10.91 -8.22 -10.98
C GLU A 277 -9.74 -9.21 -10.88
N LEU A 278 -8.54 -8.81 -11.34
CA LEU A 278 -7.34 -9.64 -11.24
C LEU A 278 -6.98 -9.96 -9.78
N TYR A 279 -7.01 -8.94 -8.92
CA TYR A 279 -6.68 -9.08 -7.50
C TYR A 279 -7.70 -9.99 -6.77
N ALA A 280 -9.00 -9.74 -6.97
CA ALA A 280 -10.07 -10.47 -6.30
C ALA A 280 -10.12 -11.95 -6.70
N ASN A 281 -9.72 -12.28 -7.93
CA ASN A 281 -9.67 -13.65 -8.46
C ASN A 281 -8.30 -14.31 -8.29
N GLY A 282 -7.60 -14.02 -7.19
CA GLY A 282 -6.30 -14.59 -6.86
C GLY A 282 -6.31 -16.12 -6.81
N ARG A 283 -5.24 -16.74 -7.35
CA ARG A 283 -5.06 -18.20 -7.43
C ARG A 283 -4.01 -18.74 -6.45
N GLY A 284 -3.53 -17.90 -5.54
CA GLY A 284 -2.55 -18.25 -4.51
C GLY A 284 -1.38 -17.26 -4.46
N ARG A 285 -0.55 -17.42 -3.43
CA ARG A 285 0.56 -16.50 -3.08
C ARG A 285 1.77 -16.58 -4.01
N ALA A 286 1.82 -17.52 -4.94
CA ALA A 286 2.98 -17.61 -5.83
C ALA A 286 3.06 -16.34 -6.71
N PRO A 287 4.23 -15.69 -6.82
CA PRO A 287 4.40 -14.51 -7.68
C PRO A 287 4.04 -14.81 -9.13
N GLY A 288 3.17 -14.02 -9.75
CA GLY A 288 2.69 -14.21 -11.12
C GLY A 288 1.59 -15.26 -11.26
N SER A 289 0.94 -15.71 -10.15
CA SER A 289 -0.08 -16.78 -10.15
C SER A 289 -1.49 -16.31 -10.53
N ALA A 290 -1.78 -15.00 -10.52
CA ALA A 290 -3.11 -14.49 -10.85
C ALA A 290 -3.48 -14.73 -12.34
N ASP A 291 -4.77 -14.59 -12.66
CA ASP A 291 -5.24 -14.86 -14.03
C ASP A 291 -4.99 -13.69 -15.00
N TYR A 292 -3.74 -13.31 -15.16
CA TYR A 292 -3.34 -12.24 -16.08
C TYR A 292 -3.86 -12.48 -17.50
N ARG A 293 -3.80 -13.72 -17.99
CA ARG A 293 -4.22 -14.06 -19.35
C ARG A 293 -5.73 -13.96 -19.54
N GLY A 294 -6.51 -14.37 -18.56
CA GLY A 294 -7.97 -14.25 -18.58
C GLY A 294 -8.43 -12.79 -18.54
N ILE A 295 -7.79 -11.96 -17.73
CA ILE A 295 -8.20 -10.57 -17.50
C ILE A 295 -7.62 -9.61 -18.56
N TYR A 296 -6.34 -9.75 -18.90
CA TYR A 296 -5.64 -8.80 -19.79
C TYR A 296 -5.41 -9.37 -21.20
N GLY A 297 -5.68 -10.66 -21.45
CA GLY A 297 -5.32 -11.34 -22.69
C GLY A 297 -3.82 -11.59 -22.86
N LYS A 298 -3.01 -11.27 -21.85
CA LYS A 298 -1.55 -11.35 -21.83
C LYS A 298 -1.09 -12.11 -20.59
N SER A 299 0.01 -12.86 -20.71
CA SER A 299 0.65 -13.47 -19.53
C SER A 299 1.30 -12.43 -18.64
N PHE A 300 1.58 -12.81 -17.39
CA PHE A 300 2.35 -11.99 -16.46
C PHE A 300 3.67 -11.50 -17.06
N GLN A 301 4.40 -12.39 -17.74
CA GLN A 301 5.66 -12.06 -18.41
C GLN A 301 5.49 -11.04 -19.52
N GLU A 302 4.48 -11.19 -20.38
CA GLU A 302 4.20 -10.24 -21.46
C GLU A 302 3.89 -8.85 -20.89
N LEU A 303 3.10 -8.77 -19.81
CA LEU A 303 2.73 -7.51 -19.17
C LEU A 303 3.93 -6.80 -18.54
N TYR A 304 4.75 -7.49 -17.74
CA TYR A 304 5.91 -6.81 -17.15
C TYR A 304 7.01 -6.50 -18.19
N THR A 305 7.12 -7.27 -19.26
CA THR A 305 8.04 -6.96 -20.35
C THR A 305 7.58 -5.69 -21.10
N GLU A 306 6.28 -5.56 -21.35
CA GLU A 306 5.68 -4.35 -21.91
C GLU A 306 5.94 -3.13 -21.02
N TRP A 307 5.67 -3.26 -19.72
CA TRP A 307 5.96 -2.22 -18.74
C TRP A 307 7.44 -1.83 -18.75
N TYR A 308 8.36 -2.77 -18.77
CA TYR A 308 9.80 -2.50 -18.81
C TYR A 308 10.23 -1.67 -20.04
N THR A 309 9.49 -1.73 -21.15
CA THR A 309 9.77 -0.85 -22.28
C THR A 309 9.53 0.63 -21.98
N THR A 310 8.64 0.92 -21.03
CA THR A 310 8.32 2.30 -20.60
C THR A 310 9.33 2.86 -19.59
N LEU A 311 10.17 2.01 -19.00
CA LEU A 311 11.19 2.39 -18.01
C LEU A 311 12.56 2.71 -18.63
N ARG A 312 12.74 2.46 -19.93
CA ARG A 312 14.00 2.69 -20.65
C ARG A 312 14.34 4.16 -20.80
#